data_61c0695f80296fc74d023b22615b07b8
#
_entry.id   61c0695f80296fc74d023b22615b07b8
#
_cell.length_a   1.000
_cell.length_b   1.000
_cell.length_c   1.000
_cell.angle_alpha   90.00
_cell.angle_beta   90.00
_cell.angle_gamma   90.00
#
_symmetry.space_group_name_H-M   'P 1'
#
loop_
_entity.id
_entity.type
_entity.pdbx_description
1 polymer ?
#
loop_
_entity_poly.entity_id
_entity_poly.type
_entity_poly.pdbx_seq_one_letter_code
_entity_poly.pdbx_strand_id
1 'polypeptide(L)'
;EDVARLAEFITRIRPLADAVVAMYHRLPAGQGRKLLDQALEQGLHTLDDPPEELTALFHQVDHEPIWLDRAQLRLACEVSHRVGLAGELVLRNLSLMGGYLAAAAAKPLAFTGELDRMANRRLVETGKFWIDVTTPGGLERDRDGFKSAVRVRLMHAQVRAMLLKSDKWDPAWGHPLNQWDSMATILEFSVIFLSGLRSLGFLFSKREREAVVHLWRYVGYLMGVDERLLPACEADAMRALYQVIATIGESDEDSRRLGEALARASLQDSGDGWLAKRLGKVEYTLRAGYTRYVL
;
A
#
# COMPACT_ATOMS: atom_id res chain seq x y z
N GLU A 1 21.33 15.95 10.06
CA GLU A 1 20.07 16.72 9.83
C GLU A 1 18.98 15.85 9.21
N ASP A 2 19.26 15.08 8.16
CA ASP A 2 18.26 14.25 7.47
C ASP A 2 17.69 13.12 8.35
N VAL A 3 18.51 12.44 9.15
CA VAL A 3 18.04 11.34 10.02
C VAL A 3 17.11 11.84 11.13
N ALA A 4 17.38 12.99 11.73
CA ALA A 4 16.51 13.61 12.74
C ALA A 4 15.15 14.02 12.14
N ARG A 5 15.15 14.46 10.89
CA ARG A 5 13.96 14.81 10.14
C ARG A 5 13.11 13.56 9.79
N LEU A 6 13.75 12.43 9.52
CA LEU A 6 13.09 11.14 9.27
C LEU A 6 12.41 10.61 10.54
N ALA A 7 13.04 10.76 11.71
CA ALA A 7 12.46 10.35 13.00
C ALA A 7 11.10 11.04 13.26
N GLU A 8 10.90 12.28 12.79
CA GLU A 8 9.62 12.97 12.89
C GLU A 8 8.49 12.21 12.16
N PHE A 9 8.76 11.63 11.02
CA PHE A 9 7.74 10.93 10.22
C PHE A 9 7.42 9.51 10.72
N ILE A 10 8.32 8.87 11.44
CA ILE A 10 8.10 7.58 12.11
C ILE A 10 7.09 7.73 13.27
N THR A 11 7.03 8.93 13.88
CA THR A 11 6.07 9.24 14.95
C THR A 11 4.83 9.99 14.45
N ARG A 12 4.76 10.34 13.15
CA ARG A 12 3.58 11.01 12.58
C ARG A 12 2.53 10.03 12.10
N ILE A 13 1.29 10.35 12.42
CA ILE A 13 0.07 9.64 12.03
C ILE A 13 -0.67 10.41 10.93
N ARG A 14 -1.80 9.91 10.49
CA ARG A 14 -2.68 10.51 9.47
C ARG A 14 -3.88 11.17 10.15
N PRO A 15 -3.78 12.43 10.60
CA PRO A 15 -4.72 13.02 11.56
C PRO A 15 -6.19 12.95 11.11
N LEU A 16 -6.48 13.17 9.81
CA LEU A 16 -7.85 13.14 9.30
C LEU A 16 -8.47 11.73 9.39
N ALA A 17 -7.72 10.70 9.03
CA ALA A 17 -8.23 9.33 9.12
C ALA A 17 -8.39 8.86 10.57
N ASP A 18 -7.46 9.24 11.44
CA ASP A 18 -7.52 8.92 12.86
C ASP A 18 -8.70 9.63 13.56
N ALA A 19 -9.00 10.88 13.17
CA ALA A 19 -10.18 11.60 13.63
C ALA A 19 -11.49 10.89 13.20
N VAL A 20 -11.59 10.43 11.96
CA VAL A 20 -12.75 9.64 11.49
C VAL A 20 -12.89 8.34 12.26
N VAL A 21 -11.79 7.66 12.60
CA VAL A 21 -11.85 6.44 13.44
C VAL A 21 -12.29 6.79 14.86
N ALA A 22 -11.85 7.90 15.44
CA ALA A 22 -12.33 8.38 16.73
C ALA A 22 -13.85 8.69 16.70
N MET A 23 -14.33 9.30 15.60
CA MET A 23 -15.76 9.52 15.36
C MET A 23 -16.53 8.18 15.34
N TYR A 24 -16.02 7.13 14.71
CA TYR A 24 -16.67 5.80 14.71
C TYR A 24 -16.92 5.27 16.13
N HIS A 25 -15.99 5.53 17.06
CA HIS A 25 -16.14 5.11 18.45
C HIS A 25 -17.13 5.95 19.26
N ARG A 26 -17.47 7.17 18.81
CA ARG A 26 -18.48 8.03 19.45
C ARG A 26 -19.90 7.75 18.97
N LEU A 27 -20.04 7.22 17.75
CA LEU A 27 -21.32 6.90 17.13
C LEU A 27 -21.79 5.49 17.48
N PRO A 28 -23.09 5.18 17.38
CA PRO A 28 -23.59 3.83 17.46
C PRO A 28 -22.89 2.88 16.49
N ALA A 29 -22.74 1.62 16.89
CA ALA A 29 -22.02 0.62 16.14
C ALA A 29 -22.47 0.56 14.66
N GLY A 30 -21.52 0.68 13.73
CA GLY A 30 -21.74 0.66 12.29
C GLY A 30 -22.26 1.95 11.66
N GLN A 31 -22.72 2.94 12.44
CA GLN A 31 -23.26 4.19 11.90
C GLN A 31 -22.18 5.01 11.19
N GLY A 32 -21.00 5.17 11.81
CA GLY A 32 -19.92 5.92 11.21
C GLY A 32 -19.45 5.34 9.86
N ARG A 33 -19.44 4.00 9.75
CA ARG A 33 -19.14 3.33 8.49
C ARG A 33 -20.20 3.58 7.42
N LYS A 34 -21.48 3.55 7.79
CA LYS A 34 -22.59 3.87 6.86
C LYS A 34 -22.47 5.29 6.32
N LEU A 35 -22.18 6.27 7.20
CA LEU A 35 -21.97 7.65 6.78
C LEU A 35 -20.79 7.80 5.81
N LEU A 36 -19.68 7.13 6.09
CA LEU A 36 -18.55 7.09 5.17
C LEU A 36 -18.92 6.48 3.82
N ASP A 37 -19.55 5.31 3.82
CA ASP A 37 -19.93 4.62 2.57
C ASP A 37 -20.91 5.46 1.76
N GLN A 38 -21.90 6.11 2.39
CA GLN A 38 -22.80 7.04 1.72
C GLN A 38 -22.04 8.23 1.11
N ALA A 39 -21.14 8.86 1.87
CA ALA A 39 -20.34 9.98 1.37
C ALA A 39 -19.40 9.57 0.22
N LEU A 40 -18.84 8.34 0.25
CA LEU A 40 -18.01 7.81 -0.83
C LEU A 40 -18.81 7.51 -2.10
N GLU A 41 -20.01 6.93 -1.96
CA GLU A 41 -20.82 6.49 -3.11
C GLU A 41 -21.64 7.62 -3.71
N GLN A 42 -22.17 8.52 -2.89
CA GLN A 42 -23.14 9.52 -3.32
C GLN A 42 -22.68 10.98 -3.12
N GLY A 43 -21.59 11.17 -2.40
CA GLY A 43 -21.04 12.49 -2.07
C GLY A 43 -21.43 12.96 -0.67
N LEU A 44 -20.56 13.79 -0.07
CA LEU A 44 -20.76 14.32 1.29
C LEU A 44 -22.06 15.13 1.42
N HIS A 45 -22.48 15.81 0.34
CA HIS A 45 -23.70 16.65 0.29
C HIS A 45 -25.01 15.88 0.48
N THR A 46 -24.97 14.53 0.43
CA THR A 46 -26.15 13.67 0.68
C THR A 46 -26.37 13.37 2.16
N LEU A 47 -25.48 13.81 3.03
CA LEU A 47 -25.63 13.70 4.47
C LEU A 47 -26.29 14.98 5.01
N ASP A 48 -27.38 14.84 5.78
CA ASP A 48 -28.12 15.98 6.35
C ASP A 48 -27.27 16.79 7.34
N ASP A 49 -26.46 16.11 8.17
CA ASP A 49 -25.56 16.72 9.15
C ASP A 49 -24.23 15.92 9.19
N PRO A 50 -23.34 16.16 8.23
CA PRO A 50 -22.11 15.38 8.15
C PRO A 50 -21.19 15.70 9.33
N PRO A 51 -20.65 14.68 10.04
CA PRO A 51 -19.66 14.89 11.08
C PRO A 51 -18.46 15.70 10.56
N GLU A 52 -17.95 16.58 11.41
CA GLU A 52 -16.83 17.48 11.06
C GLU A 52 -15.61 16.70 10.57
N GLU A 53 -15.34 15.54 11.14
CA GLU A 53 -14.21 14.69 10.76
C GLU A 53 -14.36 14.12 9.33
N LEU A 54 -15.59 13.75 8.93
CA LEU A 54 -15.86 13.36 7.55
C LEU A 54 -15.73 14.55 6.61
N THR A 55 -16.28 15.69 7.00
CA THR A 55 -16.20 16.93 6.23
C THR A 55 -14.72 17.29 5.95
N ALA A 56 -13.88 17.27 6.98
CA ALA A 56 -12.45 17.54 6.85
C ALA A 56 -11.72 16.53 5.96
N LEU A 57 -12.05 15.22 6.09
CA LEU A 57 -11.48 14.18 5.24
C LEU A 57 -11.87 14.40 3.78
N PHE A 58 -13.17 14.60 3.49
CA PHE A 58 -13.66 14.78 2.13
C PHE A 58 -13.20 16.10 1.52
N HIS A 59 -13.06 17.16 2.28
CA HIS A 59 -12.44 18.40 1.80
C HIS A 59 -11.03 18.17 1.25
N GLN A 60 -10.23 17.29 1.89
CA GLN A 60 -8.89 16.97 1.42
C GLN A 60 -8.90 16.03 0.22
N VAL A 61 -9.68 14.91 0.25
CA VAL A 61 -9.64 13.93 -0.83
C VAL A 61 -10.38 14.37 -2.10
N ASP A 62 -11.37 15.25 -1.98
CA ASP A 62 -12.09 15.82 -3.11
C ASP A 62 -11.33 17.01 -3.74
N HIS A 63 -10.33 17.55 -3.05
CA HIS A 63 -9.46 18.58 -3.60
C HIS A 63 -8.38 17.94 -4.48
N GLU A 64 -8.42 18.23 -5.78
CA GLU A 64 -7.35 17.80 -6.69
C GLU A 64 -6.10 18.65 -6.47
N PRO A 65 -4.94 18.01 -6.17
CA PRO A 65 -3.70 18.78 -6.00
C PRO A 65 -3.26 19.40 -7.32
N ILE A 66 -2.73 20.62 -7.25
CA ILE A 66 -2.34 21.42 -8.42
C ILE A 66 -1.34 20.71 -9.35
N TRP A 67 -0.55 19.78 -8.79
CA TRP A 67 0.44 19.02 -9.55
C TRP A 67 -0.14 17.79 -10.27
N LEU A 68 -1.45 17.49 -10.15
CA LEU A 68 -2.05 16.30 -10.74
C LEU A 68 -2.15 16.41 -12.27
N ASP A 69 -1.50 15.49 -12.97
CA ASP A 69 -1.54 15.35 -14.43
C ASP A 69 -2.28 14.08 -14.83
N ARG A 70 -3.50 14.24 -15.32
CA ARG A 70 -4.36 13.14 -15.75
C ARG A 70 -3.81 12.38 -16.97
N ALA A 71 -2.98 13.00 -17.81
CA ALA A 71 -2.33 12.33 -18.93
C ALA A 71 -1.24 11.36 -18.43
N GLN A 72 -0.49 11.76 -17.40
CA GLN A 72 0.45 10.85 -16.72
C GLN A 72 -0.28 9.70 -16.02
N LEU A 73 -1.43 9.93 -15.37
CA LEU A 73 -2.21 8.84 -14.79
C LEU A 73 -2.60 7.80 -15.83
N ARG A 74 -3.13 8.23 -16.99
CA ARG A 74 -3.50 7.29 -18.08
C ARG A 74 -2.30 6.50 -18.58
N LEU A 75 -1.18 7.16 -18.84
CA LEU A 75 0.05 6.49 -19.27
C LEU A 75 0.54 5.47 -18.22
N ALA A 76 0.47 5.82 -16.93
CA ALA A 76 0.85 4.90 -15.85
C ALA A 76 -0.04 3.65 -15.82
N CYS A 77 -1.34 3.79 -16.03
CA CYS A 77 -2.27 2.66 -16.14
C CYS A 77 -1.89 1.76 -17.31
N GLU A 78 -1.62 2.32 -18.50
CA GLU A 78 -1.19 1.56 -19.68
C GLU A 78 0.12 0.79 -19.41
N VAL A 79 1.10 1.45 -18.79
CA VAL A 79 2.38 0.83 -18.40
C VAL A 79 2.15 -0.30 -17.42
N SER A 80 1.32 -0.08 -16.40
CA SER A 80 1.04 -1.05 -15.34
C SER A 80 0.36 -2.31 -15.88
N HIS A 81 -0.57 -2.17 -16.82
CA HIS A 81 -1.31 -3.31 -17.35
C HIS A 81 -0.60 -4.06 -18.47
N ARG A 82 0.25 -3.40 -19.27
CA ARG A 82 0.93 -4.06 -20.40
C ARG A 82 1.97 -5.13 -19.97
N VAL A 83 2.40 -5.12 -18.71
CA VAL A 83 3.39 -6.09 -18.20
C VAL A 83 2.77 -7.43 -17.78
N GLY A 84 1.43 -7.51 -17.71
CA GLY A 84 0.70 -8.73 -17.47
C GLY A 84 1.18 -9.50 -16.23
N LEU A 85 1.36 -10.82 -16.35
CA LEU A 85 1.78 -11.70 -15.26
C LEU A 85 3.16 -11.36 -14.68
N ALA A 86 4.06 -10.73 -15.45
CA ALA A 86 5.34 -10.28 -14.92
C ALA A 86 5.15 -9.21 -13.83
N GLY A 87 4.12 -8.34 -13.95
CA GLY A 87 3.75 -7.38 -12.92
C GLY A 87 3.36 -8.05 -11.62
N GLU A 88 2.53 -9.09 -11.67
CA GLU A 88 2.12 -9.86 -10.49
C GLU A 88 3.32 -10.56 -9.83
N LEU A 89 4.19 -11.17 -10.63
CA LEU A 89 5.42 -11.80 -10.15
C LEU A 89 6.30 -10.79 -9.38
N VAL A 90 6.51 -9.60 -9.92
CA VAL A 90 7.33 -8.55 -9.28
C VAL A 90 6.67 -8.03 -8.02
N LEU A 91 5.38 -7.67 -8.07
CA LEU A 91 4.64 -7.15 -6.91
C LEU A 91 4.70 -8.10 -5.72
N ARG A 92 4.50 -9.39 -5.96
CA ARG A 92 4.50 -10.38 -4.90
C ARG A 92 5.90 -10.68 -4.38
N ASN A 93 6.87 -10.96 -5.26
CA ASN A 93 8.15 -11.56 -4.88
C ASN A 93 9.28 -10.55 -4.69
N LEU A 94 9.12 -9.31 -5.14
CA LEU A 94 10.06 -8.23 -4.88
C LEU A 94 9.41 -7.16 -3.99
N SER A 95 8.31 -6.55 -4.41
CA SER A 95 7.70 -5.44 -3.65
C SER A 95 7.23 -5.88 -2.27
N LEU A 96 6.27 -6.80 -2.18
CA LEU A 96 5.74 -7.27 -0.87
C LEU A 96 6.79 -8.02 -0.04
N MET A 97 7.56 -8.92 -0.67
CA MET A 97 8.60 -9.68 0.03
C MET A 97 9.70 -8.75 0.56
N GLY A 98 10.11 -7.75 -0.24
CA GLY A 98 11.07 -6.73 0.15
C GLY A 98 10.56 -5.87 1.31
N GLY A 99 9.29 -5.50 1.31
CA GLY A 99 8.65 -4.75 2.40
C GLY A 99 8.69 -5.50 3.74
N TYR A 100 8.65 -6.84 3.72
CA TYR A 100 8.76 -7.65 4.95
C TYR A 100 10.16 -7.64 5.58
N LEU A 101 11.17 -7.16 4.89
CA LEU A 101 12.50 -6.97 5.49
C LEU A 101 12.50 -5.85 6.54
N ALA A 102 11.57 -4.90 6.47
CA ALA A 102 11.36 -3.85 7.46
C ALA A 102 10.59 -4.39 8.67
N ALA A 103 11.29 -4.91 9.68
CA ALA A 103 10.68 -5.58 10.82
C ALA A 103 9.59 -4.73 11.50
N ALA A 104 9.85 -3.46 11.83
CA ALA A 104 8.87 -2.58 12.48
C ALA A 104 7.61 -2.36 11.61
N ALA A 105 7.78 -2.13 10.29
CA ALA A 105 6.68 -1.95 9.35
C ALA A 105 5.86 -3.25 9.13
N ALA A 106 6.49 -4.42 9.32
CA ALA A 106 5.86 -5.74 9.20
C ALA A 106 5.03 -6.13 10.44
N LYS A 107 5.32 -5.57 11.63
CA LYS A 107 4.62 -5.89 12.90
C LYS A 107 3.08 -5.79 12.83
N PRO A 108 2.46 -4.76 12.22
CA PRO A 108 1.01 -4.72 12.08
C PRO A 108 0.43 -5.95 11.38
N LEU A 109 1.16 -6.51 10.42
CA LEU A 109 0.77 -7.73 9.71
C LEU A 109 0.88 -8.97 10.59
N ALA A 110 1.94 -9.07 11.38
CA ALA A 110 2.16 -10.19 12.30
C ALA A 110 1.10 -10.24 13.41
N PHE A 111 0.65 -9.08 13.92
CA PHE A 111 -0.28 -9.01 15.05
C PHE A 111 -1.76 -9.09 14.66
N THR A 112 -2.13 -8.85 13.41
CA THR A 112 -3.53 -8.78 12.98
C THR A 112 -4.13 -10.08 12.48
N GLY A 113 -3.45 -11.23 12.57
CA GLY A 113 -4.05 -12.50 12.19
C GLY A 113 -3.12 -13.70 12.12
N GLU A 114 -3.70 -14.86 11.84
CA GLU A 114 -2.99 -16.09 11.52
C GLU A 114 -2.24 -15.91 10.20
N LEU A 115 -0.91 -15.87 10.24
CA LEU A 115 -0.05 -15.54 9.12
C LEU A 115 -0.37 -16.37 7.86
N ASP A 116 -0.51 -17.69 8.02
CA ASP A 116 -0.71 -18.60 6.89
C ASP A 116 -2.11 -18.45 6.25
N ARG A 117 -3.17 -18.32 7.07
CA ARG A 117 -4.56 -18.17 6.55
C ARG A 117 -4.81 -16.81 5.92
N MET A 118 -4.15 -15.77 6.44
CA MET A 118 -4.37 -14.40 5.98
C MET A 118 -3.47 -14.01 4.82
N ALA A 119 -2.35 -14.72 4.58
CA ALA A 119 -1.42 -14.38 3.50
C ALA A 119 -2.10 -14.35 2.14
N ASN A 120 -2.84 -15.38 1.77
CA ASN A 120 -3.56 -15.47 0.50
C ASN A 120 -4.66 -14.41 0.38
N ARG A 121 -5.45 -14.23 1.45
CA ARG A 121 -6.49 -13.20 1.46
C ARG A 121 -5.90 -11.80 1.27
N ARG A 122 -4.82 -11.47 1.97
CA ARG A 122 -4.13 -10.18 1.83
C ARG A 122 -3.54 -9.98 0.45
N LEU A 123 -2.98 -11.04 -0.12
CA LEU A 123 -2.46 -10.99 -1.49
C LEU A 123 -3.57 -10.66 -2.49
N VAL A 124 -4.75 -11.28 -2.36
CA VAL A 124 -5.92 -10.99 -3.20
C VAL A 124 -6.43 -9.57 -2.96
N GLU A 125 -6.55 -9.14 -1.71
CA GLU A 125 -7.00 -7.78 -1.35
C GLU A 125 -6.02 -6.71 -1.86
N THR A 126 -4.70 -6.93 -1.73
CA THR A 126 -3.66 -6.04 -2.26
C THR A 126 -3.67 -6.03 -3.79
N GLY A 127 -3.82 -7.19 -4.42
CA GLY A 127 -3.95 -7.31 -5.88
C GLY A 127 -5.19 -6.58 -6.40
N LYS A 128 -6.33 -6.73 -5.73
CA LYS A 128 -7.55 -5.98 -6.06
C LYS A 128 -7.32 -4.47 -5.94
N PHE A 129 -6.76 -4.00 -4.84
CA PHE A 129 -6.43 -2.60 -4.65
C PHE A 129 -5.53 -2.08 -5.78
N TRP A 130 -4.47 -2.83 -6.14
CA TRP A 130 -3.57 -2.46 -7.22
C TRP A 130 -4.30 -2.33 -8.56
N ILE A 131 -5.17 -3.29 -8.89
CA ILE A 131 -6.00 -3.25 -10.11
C ILE A 131 -6.93 -2.05 -10.09
N ASP A 132 -7.63 -1.81 -8.98
CA ASP A 132 -8.57 -0.69 -8.84
C ASP A 132 -7.88 0.65 -9.12
N VAL A 133 -6.70 0.90 -8.52
CA VAL A 133 -5.99 2.19 -8.66
C VAL A 133 -5.24 2.34 -9.98
N THR A 134 -4.87 1.24 -10.64
CA THR A 134 -4.18 1.26 -11.94
C THR A 134 -5.12 1.10 -13.14
N THR A 135 -6.41 0.84 -12.92
CA THR A 135 -7.41 0.83 -13.99
C THR A 135 -7.56 2.23 -14.60
N PRO A 136 -7.58 2.38 -15.94
CA PRO A 136 -7.79 3.67 -16.58
C PRO A 136 -9.05 4.39 -16.04
N GLY A 137 -8.88 5.61 -15.53
CA GLY A 137 -9.95 6.37 -14.87
C GLY A 137 -10.28 5.90 -13.44
N GLY A 138 -9.66 4.82 -12.93
CA GLY A 138 -9.97 4.25 -11.63
C GLY A 138 -9.79 5.19 -10.44
N LEU A 139 -8.93 6.20 -10.57
CA LEU A 139 -8.71 7.23 -9.55
C LEU A 139 -9.60 8.47 -9.68
N GLU A 140 -10.58 8.46 -10.59
CA GLU A 140 -11.63 9.48 -10.61
C GLU A 140 -12.55 9.33 -9.39
N ARG A 141 -13.15 10.45 -8.95
CA ARG A 141 -13.85 10.59 -7.66
C ARG A 141 -14.90 9.52 -7.38
N ASP A 142 -15.62 9.07 -8.39
CA ASP A 142 -16.72 8.10 -8.29
C ASP A 142 -16.30 6.65 -8.58
N ARG A 143 -15.01 6.42 -8.88
CA ARG A 143 -14.49 5.12 -9.30
C ARG A 143 -13.90 4.30 -8.16
N ASP A 144 -13.77 3.01 -8.42
CA ASP A 144 -13.36 2.03 -7.42
C ASP A 144 -11.96 2.28 -6.86
N GLY A 145 -11.01 2.74 -7.67
CA GLY A 145 -9.64 3.02 -7.21
C GLY A 145 -9.59 4.16 -6.19
N PHE A 146 -10.33 5.24 -6.44
CA PHE A 146 -10.47 6.34 -5.48
C PHE A 146 -11.10 5.84 -4.17
N LYS A 147 -12.22 5.15 -4.27
CA LYS A 147 -12.94 4.61 -3.10
C LYS A 147 -12.09 3.59 -2.34
N SER A 148 -11.37 2.72 -3.05
CA SER A 148 -10.44 1.76 -2.46
C SER A 148 -9.31 2.47 -1.70
N ALA A 149 -8.70 3.51 -2.25
CA ALA A 149 -7.64 4.26 -1.58
C ALA A 149 -8.12 4.89 -0.26
N VAL A 150 -9.30 5.52 -0.25
CA VAL A 150 -9.88 6.11 0.95
C VAL A 150 -10.26 5.04 1.98
N ARG A 151 -10.85 3.91 1.56
CA ARG A 151 -11.20 2.80 2.46
C ARG A 151 -9.96 2.17 3.10
N VAL A 152 -8.91 1.94 2.32
CA VAL A 152 -7.63 1.40 2.84
C VAL A 152 -6.97 2.38 3.81
N ARG A 153 -7.00 3.69 3.53
CA ARG A 153 -6.52 4.72 4.46
C ARG A 153 -7.21 4.62 5.84
N LEU A 154 -8.53 4.47 5.85
CA LEU A 154 -9.29 4.34 7.10
C LEU A 154 -9.09 2.99 7.79
N MET A 155 -8.97 1.91 7.02
CA MET A 155 -8.61 0.60 7.57
C MET A 155 -7.23 0.65 8.25
N HIS A 156 -6.24 1.32 7.66
CA HIS A 156 -4.94 1.54 8.31
C HIS A 156 -5.06 2.34 9.62
N ALA A 157 -5.92 3.36 9.67
CA ALA A 157 -6.17 4.12 10.89
C ALA A 157 -6.85 3.27 11.98
N GLN A 158 -7.80 2.39 11.61
CA GLN A 158 -8.43 1.45 12.54
C GLN A 158 -7.42 0.44 13.12
N VAL A 159 -6.57 -0.15 12.25
CA VAL A 159 -5.50 -1.07 12.70
C VAL A 159 -4.53 -0.34 13.62
N ARG A 160 -4.12 0.87 13.29
CA ARG A 160 -3.27 1.70 14.15
C ARG A 160 -3.89 1.95 15.52
N ALA A 161 -5.16 2.37 15.54
CA ALA A 161 -5.88 2.63 16.79
C ALA A 161 -6.01 1.37 17.68
N MET A 162 -6.18 0.19 17.04
CA MET A 162 -6.20 -1.10 17.73
C MET A 162 -4.83 -1.46 18.33
N LEU A 163 -3.76 -1.32 17.53
CA LEU A 163 -2.41 -1.68 17.95
C LEU A 163 -1.90 -0.77 19.07
N LEU A 164 -2.16 0.54 18.99
CA LEU A 164 -1.76 1.51 20.02
C LEU A 164 -2.48 1.28 21.37
N LYS A 165 -3.62 0.59 21.37
CA LYS A 165 -4.34 0.17 22.60
C LYS A 165 -3.88 -1.20 23.11
N SER A 166 -3.07 -1.90 22.34
CA SER A 166 -2.59 -3.24 22.66
C SER A 166 -1.29 -3.19 23.44
N ASP A 167 -1.18 -3.96 24.52
CA ASP A 167 0.07 -4.14 25.29
C ASP A 167 1.19 -4.84 24.48
N LYS A 168 0.88 -5.29 23.26
CA LYS A 168 1.83 -5.97 22.38
C LYS A 168 2.66 -5.01 21.52
N TRP A 169 2.26 -3.74 21.41
CA TRP A 169 2.98 -2.78 20.60
C TRP A 169 4.11 -2.13 21.37
N ASP A 170 5.34 -2.32 20.90
CA ASP A 170 6.51 -1.66 21.48
C ASP A 170 6.65 -0.24 20.93
N PRO A 171 6.64 0.80 21.76
CA PRO A 171 6.86 2.19 21.35
C PRO A 171 8.18 2.42 20.60
N ALA A 172 9.19 1.58 20.80
CA ALA A 172 10.46 1.64 20.09
C ALA A 172 10.32 1.41 18.57
N TRP A 173 9.23 0.77 18.11
CA TRP A 173 8.92 0.62 16.68
C TRP A 173 8.31 1.86 16.04
N GLY A 174 8.12 2.96 16.79
CA GLY A 174 7.39 4.14 16.34
C GLY A 174 5.88 3.91 16.33
N HIS A 175 5.14 4.75 15.61
CA HIS A 175 3.69 4.54 15.43
C HIS A 175 3.42 3.47 14.36
N PRO A 176 2.45 2.56 14.59
CA PRO A 176 2.08 1.57 13.57
C PRO A 176 1.52 2.25 12.32
N LEU A 177 1.93 1.78 11.15
CA LEU A 177 1.47 2.32 9.86
C LEU A 177 1.70 3.85 9.76
N ASN A 178 2.86 4.30 10.18
CA ASN A 178 3.28 5.71 10.20
C ASN A 178 3.47 6.29 8.80
N GLN A 179 3.85 7.55 8.73
CA GLN A 179 4.03 8.28 7.47
C GLN A 179 5.22 7.74 6.66
N TRP A 180 6.31 7.35 7.34
CA TRP A 180 7.50 6.80 6.70
C TRP A 180 7.23 5.46 6.04
N ASP A 181 6.60 4.51 6.77
CA ASP A 181 6.21 3.20 6.24
C ASP A 181 5.24 3.34 5.07
N SER A 182 4.34 4.33 5.15
CA SER A 182 3.38 4.60 4.07
C SER A 182 4.06 5.10 2.80
N MET A 183 5.06 5.97 2.93
CA MET A 183 5.87 6.43 1.80
C MET A 183 6.70 5.26 1.24
N ALA A 184 7.33 4.44 2.09
CA ALA A 184 8.07 3.26 1.67
C ALA A 184 7.18 2.32 0.82
N THR A 185 5.93 2.09 1.22
CA THR A 185 4.96 1.30 0.45
C THR A 185 4.66 1.92 -0.92
N ILE A 186 4.57 3.24 -1.03
CA ILE A 186 4.44 3.92 -2.34
C ILE A 186 5.65 3.62 -3.24
N LEU A 187 6.85 3.54 -2.68
CA LEU A 187 8.06 3.18 -3.44
C LEU A 187 8.06 1.71 -3.89
N GLU A 188 7.49 0.80 -3.09
CA GLU A 188 7.33 -0.62 -3.46
C GLU A 188 6.48 -0.79 -4.72
N PHE A 189 5.42 -0.02 -4.85
CA PHE A 189 4.52 -0.06 -6.01
C PHE A 189 4.98 0.79 -7.19
N SER A 190 5.98 1.64 -7.03
CA SER A 190 6.50 2.51 -8.09
C SER A 190 7.91 2.11 -8.53
N VAL A 191 8.95 2.64 -7.92
CA VAL A 191 10.34 2.43 -8.39
C VAL A 191 10.85 1.02 -8.16
N ILE A 192 10.45 0.33 -7.09
CA ILE A 192 10.80 -1.09 -6.87
C ILE A 192 10.12 -1.96 -7.92
N PHE A 193 8.83 -1.73 -8.17
CA PHE A 193 8.07 -2.40 -9.23
C PHE A 193 8.73 -2.24 -10.61
N LEU A 194 9.07 -1.02 -11.00
CA LEU A 194 9.78 -0.76 -12.25
C LEU A 194 11.16 -1.42 -12.31
N SER A 195 11.89 -1.41 -11.20
CA SER A 195 13.22 -2.04 -11.10
C SER A 195 13.13 -3.56 -11.27
N GLY A 196 12.14 -4.19 -10.63
CA GLY A 196 11.89 -5.62 -10.76
C GLY A 196 11.50 -6.02 -12.19
N LEU A 197 10.67 -5.23 -12.86
CA LEU A 197 10.33 -5.46 -14.28
C LEU A 197 11.55 -5.30 -15.21
N ARG A 198 12.42 -4.32 -14.92
CA ARG A 198 13.67 -4.16 -15.68
C ARG A 198 14.59 -5.36 -15.54
N SER A 199 14.66 -5.99 -14.36
CA SER A 199 15.42 -7.23 -14.16
C SER A 199 14.89 -8.40 -14.99
N LEU A 200 13.60 -8.36 -15.37
CA LEU A 200 12.95 -9.30 -16.29
C LEU A 200 13.06 -8.90 -17.77
N GLY A 201 13.80 -7.82 -18.09
CA GLY A 201 14.02 -7.38 -19.47
C GLY A 201 13.02 -6.37 -20.02
N PHE A 202 12.06 -5.89 -19.21
CA PHE A 202 11.16 -4.82 -19.65
C PHE A 202 11.90 -3.48 -19.73
N LEU A 203 11.67 -2.76 -20.81
CA LEU A 203 12.25 -1.43 -21.03
C LEU A 203 11.14 -0.37 -20.93
N PHE A 204 11.44 0.69 -20.19
CA PHE A 204 10.55 1.82 -20.01
C PHE A 204 11.27 3.12 -20.37
N SER A 205 10.61 3.96 -21.14
CA SER A 205 11.06 5.33 -21.39
C SER A 205 11.05 6.14 -20.08
N LYS A 206 11.81 7.23 -20.03
CA LYS A 206 11.76 8.15 -18.88
C LYS A 206 10.33 8.62 -18.60
N ARG A 207 9.58 8.98 -19.66
CA ARG A 207 8.18 9.42 -19.54
C ARG A 207 7.28 8.38 -18.87
N GLU A 208 7.44 7.10 -19.20
CA GLU A 208 6.67 6.01 -18.59
C GLU A 208 7.02 5.81 -17.13
N ARG A 209 8.30 5.88 -16.77
CA ARG A 209 8.73 5.74 -15.37
C ARG A 209 8.22 6.91 -14.51
N GLU A 210 8.34 8.13 -15.01
CA GLU A 210 7.78 9.32 -14.35
C GLU A 210 6.26 9.20 -14.17
N ALA A 211 5.55 8.68 -15.17
CA ALA A 211 4.11 8.48 -15.09
C ALA A 211 3.73 7.48 -13.97
N VAL A 212 4.45 6.37 -13.82
CA VAL A 212 4.19 5.40 -12.74
C VAL A 212 4.46 6.03 -11.38
N VAL A 213 5.54 6.80 -11.22
CA VAL A 213 5.81 7.54 -9.97
C VAL A 213 4.69 8.55 -9.68
N HIS A 214 4.21 9.25 -10.70
CA HIS A 214 3.13 10.23 -10.58
C HIS A 214 1.81 9.60 -10.14
N LEU A 215 1.44 8.43 -10.69
CA LEU A 215 0.25 7.69 -10.25
C LEU A 215 0.34 7.32 -8.77
N TRP A 216 1.46 6.75 -8.36
CA TRP A 216 1.64 6.34 -6.96
C TRP A 216 1.80 7.54 -6.01
N ARG A 217 2.31 8.69 -6.49
CA ARG A 217 2.24 9.95 -5.76
C ARG A 217 0.80 10.34 -5.47
N TYR A 218 -0.10 10.24 -6.46
CA TYR A 218 -1.51 10.58 -6.26
C TYR A 218 -2.23 9.56 -5.37
N VAL A 219 -1.96 8.27 -5.52
CA VAL A 219 -2.46 7.25 -4.58
C VAL A 219 -1.99 7.56 -3.15
N GLY A 220 -0.73 7.91 -2.95
CA GLY A 220 -0.19 8.33 -1.64
C GLY A 220 -0.92 9.54 -1.06
N TYR A 221 -1.22 10.56 -1.87
CA TYR A 221 -2.01 11.73 -1.49
C TYR A 221 -3.41 11.33 -0.99
N LEU A 222 -4.14 10.50 -1.74
CA LEU A 222 -5.45 9.98 -1.33
C LEU A 222 -5.37 9.15 -0.05
N MET A 223 -4.31 8.37 0.10
CA MET A 223 -4.01 7.60 1.30
C MET A 223 -3.58 8.45 2.50
N GLY A 224 -3.40 9.77 2.33
CA GLY A 224 -3.02 10.72 3.37
C GLY A 224 -1.55 10.65 3.78
N VAL A 225 -0.67 10.29 2.86
CA VAL A 225 0.77 10.47 3.04
C VAL A 225 1.08 11.96 2.96
N ASP A 226 1.93 12.44 3.86
CA ASP A 226 2.37 13.85 3.89
C ASP A 226 3.03 14.21 2.54
N GLU A 227 2.59 15.29 1.91
CA GLU A 227 3.06 15.68 0.59
C GLU A 227 4.58 15.90 0.52
N ARG A 228 5.22 16.26 1.65
CA ARG A 228 6.67 16.40 1.75
C ARG A 228 7.43 15.09 1.58
N LEU A 229 6.75 13.95 1.80
CA LEU A 229 7.29 12.60 1.60
C LEU A 229 6.97 12.03 0.22
N LEU A 230 6.01 12.61 -0.51
CA LEU A 230 5.58 12.11 -1.81
C LEU A 230 6.56 12.51 -2.91
N PRO A 231 7.25 11.55 -3.57
CA PRO A 231 8.21 11.85 -4.62
C PRO A 231 7.57 12.61 -5.78
N ALA A 232 8.17 13.71 -6.20
CA ALA A 232 7.67 14.50 -7.33
C ALA A 232 8.09 13.90 -8.69
N CYS A 233 9.18 13.13 -8.73
CA CYS A 233 9.74 12.52 -9.93
C CYS A 233 10.49 11.21 -9.58
N GLU A 234 10.92 10.47 -10.60
CA GLU A 234 11.71 9.22 -10.44
C GLU A 234 12.98 9.45 -9.61
N ALA A 235 13.69 10.56 -9.81
CA ALA A 235 14.92 10.86 -9.08
C ALA A 235 14.65 11.07 -7.57
N ASP A 236 13.53 11.71 -7.22
CA ASP A 236 13.12 11.86 -5.82
C ASP A 236 12.75 10.51 -5.21
N ALA A 237 12.01 9.68 -5.96
CA ALA A 237 11.63 8.34 -5.52
C ALA A 237 12.86 7.45 -5.28
N MET A 238 13.87 7.52 -6.15
CA MET A 238 15.12 6.76 -5.96
C MET A 238 15.92 7.25 -4.75
N ARG A 239 15.95 8.57 -4.49
CA ARG A 239 16.57 9.11 -3.27
C ARG A 239 15.83 8.65 -2.01
N ALA A 240 14.50 8.72 -2.03
CA ALA A 240 13.69 8.23 -0.93
C ALA A 240 13.88 6.73 -0.68
N LEU A 241 13.97 5.92 -1.75
CA LEU A 241 14.26 4.50 -1.65
C LEU A 241 15.63 4.24 -1.00
N TYR A 242 16.66 4.97 -1.41
CA TYR A 242 17.97 4.87 -0.77
C TYR A 242 17.90 5.18 0.73
N GLN A 243 17.15 6.23 1.12
CA GLN A 243 16.96 6.58 2.53
C GLN A 243 16.20 5.48 3.29
N VAL A 244 15.18 4.89 2.69
CA VAL A 244 14.46 3.74 3.28
C VAL A 244 15.41 2.59 3.52
N ILE A 245 16.18 2.17 2.51
CA ILE A 245 17.14 1.06 2.62
C ILE A 245 18.20 1.35 3.68
N ALA A 246 18.69 2.59 3.75
CA ALA A 246 19.71 2.99 4.72
C ALA A 246 19.18 3.07 6.18
N THR A 247 17.87 3.16 6.37
CA THR A 247 17.22 3.28 7.68
C THR A 247 16.38 2.05 8.05
N ILE A 248 16.25 1.09 7.15
CA ILE A 248 15.56 -0.17 7.41
C ILE A 248 16.35 -0.93 8.51
N GLY A 249 15.67 -1.30 9.58
CA GLY A 249 16.26 -2.13 10.62
C GLY A 249 16.51 -3.55 10.15
N GLU A 250 17.20 -4.33 10.97
CA GLU A 250 17.37 -5.76 10.71
C GLU A 250 16.02 -6.49 10.69
N SER A 251 15.88 -7.44 9.76
CA SER A 251 14.73 -8.32 9.72
C SER A 251 14.72 -9.25 10.92
N ASP A 252 13.55 -9.57 11.45
CA ASP A 252 13.36 -10.41 12.61
C ASP A 252 12.58 -11.71 12.28
N GLU A 253 12.22 -12.45 13.32
CA GLU A 253 11.46 -13.70 13.18
C GLU A 253 10.08 -13.49 12.56
N ASP A 254 9.40 -12.36 12.84
CA ASP A 254 8.11 -12.04 12.19
C ASP A 254 8.30 -11.76 10.71
N SER A 255 9.36 -11.04 10.33
CA SER A 255 9.75 -10.82 8.93
C SER A 255 9.96 -12.15 8.20
N ARG A 256 10.70 -13.08 8.80
CA ARG A 256 10.95 -14.42 8.25
C ARG A 256 9.65 -15.20 8.08
N ARG A 257 8.79 -15.23 9.09
CA ARG A 257 7.49 -15.95 9.06
C ARG A 257 6.55 -15.39 8.00
N LEU A 258 6.46 -14.06 7.85
CA LEU A 258 5.67 -13.41 6.81
C LEU A 258 6.18 -13.77 5.41
N GLY A 259 7.50 -13.73 5.21
CA GLY A 259 8.12 -14.12 3.95
C GLY A 259 7.86 -15.60 3.59
N GLU A 260 7.99 -16.51 4.56
CA GLU A 260 7.68 -17.93 4.37
C GLU A 260 6.20 -18.16 4.05
N ALA A 261 5.27 -17.51 4.77
CA ALA A 261 3.83 -17.61 4.50
C ALA A 261 3.51 -17.14 3.08
N LEU A 262 4.08 -16.00 2.64
CA LEU A 262 3.88 -15.49 1.29
C LEU A 262 4.48 -16.44 0.23
N ALA A 263 5.65 -17.01 0.48
CA ALA A 263 6.27 -17.98 -0.44
C ALA A 263 5.42 -19.24 -0.58
N ARG A 264 4.86 -19.77 0.53
CA ARG A 264 4.03 -20.99 0.54
C ARG A 264 2.63 -20.78 -0.05
N ALA A 265 2.14 -19.55 -0.14
CA ALA A 265 0.81 -19.24 -0.64
C ALA A 265 0.54 -19.87 -2.02
N SER A 266 1.53 -19.90 -2.93
CA SER A 266 1.40 -20.56 -4.24
C SER A 266 1.14 -22.06 -4.16
N LEU A 267 1.63 -22.73 -3.12
CA LEU A 267 1.42 -24.18 -2.93
C LEU A 267 0.02 -24.50 -2.39
N GLN A 268 -0.56 -23.58 -1.61
CA GLN A 268 -1.88 -23.74 -1.01
C GLN A 268 -3.01 -23.53 -2.03
N ASP A 269 -2.82 -22.62 -2.99
CA ASP A 269 -3.82 -22.29 -4.03
C ASP A 269 -3.88 -23.30 -5.17
N SER A 270 -2.94 -24.27 -5.22
CA SER A 270 -2.82 -25.17 -6.37
C SER A 270 -3.90 -26.25 -6.50
N GLY A 271 -4.95 -26.27 -5.66
CA GLY A 271 -6.04 -27.25 -5.73
C GLY A 271 -5.62 -28.71 -5.46
N ASP A 272 -6.59 -29.64 -5.39
CA ASP A 272 -6.35 -31.02 -4.96
C ASP A 272 -5.88 -31.98 -6.06
N GLY A 273 -5.96 -31.61 -7.33
CA GLY A 273 -5.57 -32.44 -8.46
C GLY A 273 -4.05 -32.65 -8.59
N TRP A 274 -3.61 -33.84 -9.05
CA TRP A 274 -2.18 -34.11 -9.26
C TRP A 274 -1.49 -33.07 -10.17
N LEU A 275 -2.14 -32.68 -11.26
CA LEU A 275 -1.59 -31.67 -12.20
C LEU A 275 -1.49 -30.31 -11.53
N ALA A 276 -2.51 -29.91 -10.77
CA ALA A 276 -2.53 -28.66 -10.03
C ALA A 276 -1.40 -28.59 -8.99
N LYS A 277 -1.17 -29.64 -8.23
CA LYS A 277 -0.05 -29.75 -7.27
C LYS A 277 1.32 -29.66 -7.95
N ARG A 278 1.46 -30.23 -9.15
CA ARG A 278 2.71 -30.16 -9.92
C ARG A 278 2.95 -28.78 -10.47
N LEU A 279 1.91 -28.11 -10.99
CA LEU A 279 1.98 -26.72 -11.45
C LEU A 279 2.31 -25.78 -10.30
N GLY A 280 1.70 -25.93 -9.11
CA GLY A 280 2.02 -25.14 -7.93
C GLY A 280 3.47 -25.29 -7.48
N LYS A 281 4.07 -26.48 -7.58
CA LYS A 281 5.50 -26.68 -7.31
C LYS A 281 6.40 -25.98 -8.33
N VAL A 282 6.05 -26.01 -9.61
CA VAL A 282 6.78 -25.30 -10.67
C VAL A 282 6.70 -23.79 -10.42
N GLU A 283 5.51 -23.27 -10.16
CA GLU A 283 5.29 -21.87 -9.82
C GLU A 283 6.12 -21.46 -8.59
N TYR A 284 6.06 -22.22 -7.51
CA TYR A 284 6.87 -21.97 -6.31
C TYR A 284 8.37 -21.91 -6.64
N THR A 285 8.88 -22.84 -7.45
CA THR A 285 10.31 -22.88 -7.81
C THR A 285 10.71 -21.65 -8.64
N LEU A 286 9.88 -21.25 -9.61
CA LEU A 286 10.13 -20.06 -10.42
C LEU A 286 10.10 -18.80 -9.56
N ARG A 287 9.13 -18.65 -8.67
CA ARG A 287 9.01 -17.51 -7.76
C ARG A 287 10.17 -17.44 -6.78
N ALA A 288 10.56 -18.57 -6.18
CA ALA A 288 11.71 -18.65 -5.28
C ALA A 288 13.02 -18.31 -6.01
N GLY A 289 13.19 -18.78 -7.27
CA GLY A 289 14.31 -18.44 -8.10
C GLY A 289 14.39 -16.94 -8.40
N TYR A 290 13.26 -16.32 -8.76
CA TYR A 290 13.19 -14.88 -8.99
C TYR A 290 13.49 -14.09 -7.71
N THR A 291 12.89 -14.46 -6.56
CA THR A 291 13.15 -13.81 -5.28
C THR A 291 14.64 -13.82 -4.92
N ARG A 292 15.32 -14.97 -5.05
CA ARG A 292 16.78 -15.09 -4.83
C ARG A 292 17.62 -14.25 -5.77
N TYR A 293 17.12 -13.97 -6.96
CA TYR A 293 17.82 -13.15 -7.94
C TYR A 293 17.73 -11.66 -7.64
N VAL A 294 16.61 -11.20 -7.07
CA VAL A 294 16.31 -9.77 -6.89
C VAL A 294 16.50 -9.25 -5.46
N LEU A 295 16.46 -10.11 -4.46
CA LEU A 295 16.73 -9.82 -3.03
C LEU A 295 18.06 -10.45 -2.60
#